data_3694287bd7a5e5365d982660fe2d8eaa
#
_entry.id   3694287bd7a5e5365d982660fe2d8eaa
#
_cell.length_a   1.000
_cell.length_b   1.000
_cell.length_c   1.000
_cell.angle_alpha   90.00
_cell.angle_beta   90.00
_cell.angle_gamma   90.00
#
_symmetry.space_group_name_H-M   'P 1'
#
loop_
_entity.id
_entity.type
_entity.pdbx_description
1 polymer ?
#
loop_
_entity_poly.entity_id
_entity_poly.type
_entity_poly.pdbx_seq_one_letter_code
_entity_poly.pdbx_strand_id
1 'polypeptide(L)'
;ETISNVSVGASQSIQDEVGTTVTSAVTPGITYDSRDHYFFPTEGTKSAFAFKTAGLGGDTQFLKTDIAARWHYPLLKDPKWGGAYVLALGGALGYGTSLPLFEKYYVGGINSVRGFQDRSIAPRQPSGCDASGNNCTGTDLVGGNRAAVLNAELLFPIYEQYGLRGVAFVDLGSAFDSFSLNDLRRSVGIGGRWMSPFGPLRVELGFPIYKKPGDETSVLGFSIGSQP
;
A
#
# COMPACT_ATOMS: atom_id res chain seq x y z
N GLU A 1 15.24 13.41 -10.87
CA GLU A 1 13.84 13.45 -11.30
C GLU A 1 13.53 14.80 -11.96
N THR A 2 12.66 14.81 -12.97
CA THR A 2 12.24 16.06 -13.66
C THR A 2 10.72 16.10 -13.70
N ILE A 3 10.13 17.14 -13.13
CA ILE A 3 8.70 17.43 -13.19
C ILE A 3 8.50 18.62 -14.12
N SER A 4 7.74 18.42 -15.20
CA SER A 4 7.48 19.45 -16.20
C SER A 4 6.02 19.39 -16.66
N ASN A 5 5.55 20.43 -17.37
CA ASN A 5 4.19 20.52 -17.89
C ASN A 5 3.08 20.42 -16.83
N VAL A 6 3.33 20.96 -15.64
CA VAL A 6 2.35 21.03 -14.57
C VAL A 6 1.29 22.07 -14.91
N SER A 7 0.00 21.72 -14.71
CA SER A 7 -1.11 22.66 -14.90
C SER A 7 -0.97 23.86 -13.96
N VAL A 8 -1.28 25.05 -14.44
CA VAL A 8 -1.31 26.29 -13.64
C VAL A 8 -2.28 26.18 -12.46
N GLY A 9 -3.31 25.33 -12.57
CA GLY A 9 -4.27 25.08 -11.52
C GLY A 9 -3.89 23.97 -10.54
N ALA A 10 -2.72 23.32 -10.67
CA ALA A 10 -2.27 22.30 -9.72
C ALA A 10 -2.06 22.89 -8.33
N SER A 11 -2.16 22.03 -7.30
CA SER A 11 -1.91 22.43 -5.91
C SER A 11 -0.49 22.97 -5.72
N GLN A 12 -0.31 23.84 -4.73
CA GLN A 12 0.95 24.53 -4.49
C GLN A 12 2.12 23.54 -4.32
N SER A 13 1.92 22.45 -3.59
CA SER A 13 2.97 21.44 -3.40
C SER A 13 3.44 20.78 -4.70
N ILE A 14 2.57 20.67 -5.70
CA ILE A 14 2.94 20.13 -7.01
C ILE A 14 3.68 21.19 -7.82
N GLN A 15 3.26 22.45 -7.74
CA GLN A 15 3.92 23.57 -8.43
C GLN A 15 5.34 23.82 -7.88
N ASP A 16 5.54 23.69 -6.58
CA ASP A 16 6.83 23.88 -5.92
C ASP A 16 7.89 22.83 -6.33
N GLU A 17 7.45 21.68 -6.83
CA GLU A 17 8.34 20.60 -7.30
C GLU A 17 8.67 20.69 -8.81
N VAL A 18 8.21 21.74 -9.51
CA VAL A 18 8.50 21.92 -10.94
C VAL A 18 9.99 22.19 -11.15
N GLY A 19 10.60 21.40 -12.01
CA GLY A 19 12.02 21.50 -12.33
C GLY A 19 12.74 20.18 -12.34
N THR A 20 14.05 20.23 -12.32
CA THR A 20 14.90 19.04 -12.22
C THR A 20 15.53 19.00 -10.84
N THR A 21 15.28 17.91 -10.13
CA THR A 21 15.80 17.67 -8.78
C THR A 21 16.75 16.48 -8.78
N VAL A 22 17.95 16.67 -8.27
CA VAL A 22 18.94 15.60 -8.09
C VAL A 22 18.89 15.12 -6.64
N THR A 23 18.65 13.82 -6.45
CA THR A 23 18.63 13.20 -5.12
C THR A 23 19.74 12.16 -5.01
N SER A 24 20.60 12.32 -4.01
CA SER A 24 21.58 11.31 -3.62
C SER A 24 21.16 10.69 -2.29
N ALA A 25 20.86 9.40 -2.30
CA ALA A 25 20.35 8.70 -1.13
C ALA A 25 21.02 7.33 -0.92
N VAL A 26 21.11 6.92 0.34
CA VAL A 26 21.53 5.58 0.75
C VAL A 26 20.36 4.91 1.46
N THR A 27 20.10 3.64 1.10
CA THR A 27 18.97 2.88 1.64
C THR A 27 19.45 1.52 2.17
N PRO A 28 20.02 1.45 3.40
CA PRO A 28 20.23 0.16 4.06
C PRO A 28 18.89 -0.47 4.42
N GLY A 29 18.83 -1.79 4.32
CA GLY A 29 17.64 -2.56 4.69
C GLY A 29 18.00 -3.95 5.16
N ILE A 30 17.11 -4.54 5.95
CA ILE A 30 17.21 -5.91 6.43
C ILE A 30 15.86 -6.61 6.23
N THR A 31 15.91 -7.84 5.78
CA THR A 31 14.72 -8.69 5.64
C THR A 31 14.95 -10.00 6.36
N TYR A 32 13.97 -10.39 7.18
CA TYR A 32 13.90 -11.71 7.80
C TYR A 32 12.73 -12.47 7.19
N ASP A 33 12.95 -13.70 6.75
CA ASP A 33 11.92 -14.56 6.15
C ASP A 33 12.07 -15.99 6.68
N SER A 34 11.07 -16.43 7.46
CA SER A 34 10.99 -17.78 8.03
C SER A 34 9.77 -18.56 7.53
N ARG A 35 9.17 -18.11 6.42
CA ARG A 35 7.99 -18.78 5.84
C ARG A 35 8.35 -20.15 5.29
N ASP A 36 7.44 -21.10 5.49
CA ASP A 36 7.54 -22.47 4.98
C ASP A 36 7.47 -22.54 3.43
N HIS A 37 6.76 -21.63 2.81
CA HIS A 37 6.63 -21.56 1.35
C HIS A 37 6.63 -20.11 0.85
N TYR A 38 7.35 -19.85 -0.23
CA TYR A 38 7.52 -18.49 -0.75
C TYR A 38 6.20 -17.86 -1.26
N PHE A 39 5.42 -18.61 -2.05
CA PHE A 39 4.19 -18.10 -2.68
C PHE A 39 2.92 -18.37 -1.86
N PHE A 40 2.83 -19.52 -1.21
CA PHE A 40 1.68 -19.94 -0.42
C PHE A 40 2.06 -20.35 0.99
N PRO A 41 2.56 -19.40 1.78
CA PRO A 41 2.95 -19.69 3.14
C PRO A 41 1.75 -20.19 3.96
N THR A 42 2.01 -21.20 4.80
CA THR A 42 1.05 -21.69 5.78
C THR A 42 1.48 -21.33 7.20
N GLU A 43 2.77 -21.14 7.43
CA GLU A 43 3.34 -20.73 8.71
C GLU A 43 4.57 -19.86 8.51
N GLY A 44 4.97 -19.18 9.57
CA GLY A 44 6.16 -18.35 9.61
C GLY A 44 5.90 -16.86 9.39
N THR A 45 6.97 -16.10 9.37
CA THR A 45 6.94 -14.64 9.33
C THR A 45 7.90 -14.11 8.27
N LYS A 46 7.45 -13.09 7.55
CA LYS A 46 8.34 -12.23 6.74
C LYS A 46 8.30 -10.83 7.33
N SER A 47 9.46 -10.26 7.65
CA SER A 47 9.60 -8.90 8.15
C SER A 47 10.68 -8.17 7.38
N ALA A 48 10.45 -6.91 7.09
CA ALA A 48 11.39 -6.04 6.39
C ALA A 48 11.48 -4.69 7.12
N PHE A 49 12.69 -4.18 7.18
CA PHE A 49 12.99 -2.84 7.65
C PHE A 49 13.89 -2.17 6.61
N ALA A 50 13.59 -0.95 6.24
CA ALA A 50 14.43 -0.14 5.38
C ALA A 50 14.53 1.28 5.94
N PHE A 51 15.72 1.85 5.84
CA PHE A 51 15.97 3.23 6.23
C PHE A 51 16.65 3.96 5.08
N LYS A 52 16.02 5.01 4.58
CA LYS A 52 16.53 5.82 3.48
C LYS A 52 16.92 7.20 4.00
N THR A 53 18.15 7.61 3.75
CA THR A 53 18.63 8.96 4.04
C THR A 53 19.12 9.61 2.76
N ALA A 54 18.64 10.80 2.48
CA ALA A 54 19.11 11.66 1.40
C ALA A 54 19.77 12.92 1.96
N GLY A 55 20.73 13.49 1.22
CA GLY A 55 21.46 14.69 1.64
C GLY A 55 22.98 14.54 1.56
N LEU A 56 23.48 13.47 0.98
CA LEU A 56 24.93 13.25 0.74
C LEU A 56 25.41 13.93 -0.56
N GLY A 57 24.70 14.94 -1.01
CA GLY A 57 24.83 15.66 -2.26
C GLY A 57 23.49 15.71 -3.01
N GLY A 58 23.32 16.67 -3.94
CA GLY A 58 22.05 16.92 -4.62
C GLY A 58 21.19 17.96 -3.87
N ASP A 59 19.94 18.09 -4.34
CA ASP A 59 19.05 19.20 -3.98
C ASP A 59 18.09 18.85 -2.85
N THR A 60 17.99 17.55 -2.46
CA THR A 60 17.01 17.09 -1.46
C THR A 60 17.66 16.52 -0.21
N GLN A 61 17.05 16.78 0.94
CA GLN A 61 17.44 16.21 2.23
C GLN A 61 16.20 15.67 2.94
N PHE A 62 16.17 14.36 3.18
CA PHE A 62 15.09 13.72 3.92
C PHE A 62 15.53 12.42 4.59
N LEU A 63 14.72 11.99 5.55
CA LEU A 63 14.80 10.67 6.16
C LEU A 63 13.49 9.94 5.90
N LYS A 64 13.57 8.65 5.57
CA LYS A 64 12.42 7.78 5.35
C LYS A 64 12.69 6.42 5.98
N THR A 65 11.72 5.92 6.73
CA THR A 65 11.78 4.62 7.41
C THR A 65 10.56 3.81 7.03
N ASP A 66 10.78 2.59 6.55
CA ASP A 66 9.74 1.65 6.18
C ASP A 66 9.88 0.37 7.00
N ILE A 67 8.79 -0.06 7.63
CA ILE A 67 8.69 -1.30 8.39
C ILE A 67 7.50 -2.07 7.83
N ALA A 68 7.71 -3.33 7.50
CA ALA A 68 6.62 -4.22 7.12
C ALA A 68 6.81 -5.60 7.78
N ALA A 69 5.71 -6.20 8.21
CA ALA A 69 5.73 -7.55 8.73
C ALA A 69 4.46 -8.29 8.30
N ARG A 70 4.60 -9.59 8.04
CA ARG A 70 3.47 -10.47 7.75
C ARG A 70 3.71 -11.82 8.40
N TRP A 71 2.77 -12.22 9.24
CA TRP A 71 2.79 -13.47 9.99
C TRP A 71 1.68 -14.39 9.49
N HIS A 72 2.02 -15.69 9.33
CA HIS A 72 1.11 -16.74 8.91
C HIS A 72 1.01 -17.79 10.02
N TYR A 73 -0.20 -18.14 10.39
CA TYR A 73 -0.48 -19.11 11.42
C TYR A 73 -1.51 -20.15 10.91
N PRO A 74 -1.15 -21.45 10.88
CA PRO A 74 -2.06 -22.50 10.48
C PRO A 74 -3.09 -22.74 11.59
N LEU A 75 -4.37 -22.47 11.31
CA LEU A 75 -5.48 -22.70 12.23
C LEU A 75 -5.89 -24.17 12.25
N LEU A 76 -6.10 -24.74 11.08
CA LEU A 76 -6.57 -26.10 10.89
C LEU A 76 -5.93 -26.69 9.62
N LYS A 77 -5.59 -27.99 9.67
CA LYS A 77 -5.25 -28.75 8.47
C LYS A 77 -6.48 -29.56 8.04
N ASP A 78 -6.91 -29.40 6.81
CA ASP A 78 -8.06 -30.12 6.26
C ASP A 78 -7.61 -31.47 5.68
N PRO A 79 -8.02 -32.63 6.28
CA PRO A 79 -7.62 -33.93 5.77
C PRO A 79 -8.28 -34.30 4.43
N LYS A 80 -9.43 -33.68 4.11
CA LYS A 80 -10.20 -34.00 2.89
C LYS A 80 -9.65 -33.29 1.65
N TRP A 81 -9.21 -32.07 1.81
CA TRP A 81 -8.77 -31.20 0.71
C TRP A 81 -7.25 -31.06 0.62
N GLY A 82 -6.52 -31.63 1.61
CA GLY A 82 -5.06 -31.62 1.67
C GLY A 82 -4.43 -30.25 1.94
N GLY A 83 -5.25 -29.25 2.29
CA GLY A 83 -4.82 -27.89 2.54
C GLY A 83 -4.94 -27.43 3.99
N ALA A 84 -4.55 -26.20 4.26
CA ALA A 84 -4.66 -25.59 5.56
C ALA A 84 -5.50 -24.30 5.54
N TYR A 85 -6.30 -24.12 6.59
CA TYR A 85 -6.84 -22.80 6.92
C TYR A 85 -5.76 -21.99 7.62
N VAL A 86 -5.41 -20.84 7.05
CA VAL A 86 -4.30 -20.02 7.53
C VAL A 86 -4.80 -18.62 7.87
N LEU A 87 -4.53 -18.19 9.11
CA LEU A 87 -4.66 -16.77 9.48
C LEU A 87 -3.37 -16.05 9.08
N ALA A 88 -3.49 -15.04 8.24
CA ALA A 88 -2.38 -14.15 7.91
C ALA A 88 -2.66 -12.76 8.45
N LEU A 89 -1.74 -12.24 9.26
CA LEU A 89 -1.78 -10.88 9.78
C LEU A 89 -0.61 -10.10 9.19
N GLY A 90 -0.90 -9.00 8.53
CA GLY A 90 0.09 -8.15 7.91
C GLY A 90 -0.01 -6.71 8.39
N GLY A 91 1.09 -5.99 8.36
CA GLY A 91 1.13 -4.57 8.64
C GLY A 91 2.33 -3.91 7.99
N ALA A 92 2.16 -2.64 7.63
CA ALA A 92 3.22 -1.79 7.14
C ALA A 92 3.11 -0.40 7.77
N LEU A 93 4.24 0.15 8.16
CA LEU A 93 4.36 1.49 8.71
C LEU A 93 5.44 2.23 7.93
N GLY A 94 5.10 3.42 7.49
CA GLY A 94 6.02 4.35 6.85
C GLY A 94 6.12 5.65 7.65
N TYR A 95 7.32 6.15 7.82
CA TYR A 95 7.59 7.42 8.46
C TYR A 95 8.66 8.19 7.69
N GLY A 96 8.41 9.44 7.39
CA GLY A 96 9.38 10.32 6.76
C GLY A 96 9.34 11.74 7.31
N THR A 97 10.47 12.41 7.18
CA THR A 97 10.62 13.84 7.50
C THR A 97 11.04 14.58 6.24
N SER A 98 10.33 15.67 5.94
CA SER A 98 10.63 16.53 4.77
C SER A 98 10.67 15.76 3.45
N LEU A 99 9.73 14.80 3.27
CA LEU A 99 9.68 14.02 2.03
C LEU A 99 9.28 14.90 0.86
N PRO A 100 10.06 14.92 -0.25
CA PRO A 100 9.61 15.48 -1.50
C PRO A 100 8.42 14.70 -2.05
N LEU A 101 7.63 15.29 -2.93
CA LEU A 101 6.36 14.73 -3.41
C LEU A 101 6.50 13.29 -3.96
N PHE A 102 7.56 13.00 -4.67
CA PHE A 102 7.84 11.69 -5.27
C PHE A 102 8.22 10.60 -4.27
N GLU A 103 8.60 10.96 -3.03
CA GLU A 103 8.90 10.02 -1.94
C GLU A 103 7.76 9.86 -0.95
N LYS A 104 6.72 10.68 -1.02
CA LYS A 104 5.59 10.62 -0.11
C LYS A 104 4.81 9.32 -0.23
N TYR A 105 4.13 8.98 0.84
CA TYR A 105 3.32 7.78 0.93
C TYR A 105 1.93 7.97 0.35
N TYR A 106 1.49 6.93 -0.35
CA TYR A 106 0.14 6.76 -0.88
C TYR A 106 -0.31 5.34 -0.55
N VAL A 107 -1.56 5.17 -0.18
CA VAL A 107 -2.17 3.89 0.17
C VAL A 107 -3.37 3.65 -0.74
N GLY A 108 -3.82 2.43 -0.85
CA GLY A 108 -4.89 1.97 -1.75
C GLY A 108 -4.37 0.92 -2.74
N GLY A 109 -5.28 0.13 -3.28
CA GLY A 109 -4.98 -0.93 -4.24
C GLY A 109 -4.76 -2.31 -3.60
N ILE A 110 -4.53 -3.30 -4.47
CA ILE A 110 -4.49 -4.73 -4.12
C ILE A 110 -3.40 -5.11 -3.11
N ASN A 111 -2.34 -4.29 -2.98
CA ASN A 111 -1.20 -4.57 -2.11
C ASN A 111 -1.24 -3.80 -0.77
N SER A 112 -2.29 -3.02 -0.51
CA SER A 112 -2.42 -2.25 0.73
C SER A 112 -3.84 -2.28 1.28
N VAL A 113 -4.73 -1.37 0.88
CA VAL A 113 -6.16 -1.36 1.27
C VAL A 113 -7.00 -1.64 0.04
N ARG A 114 -7.47 -2.86 -0.08
CA ARG A 114 -8.27 -3.33 -1.22
C ARG A 114 -9.67 -2.68 -1.23
N GLY A 115 -10.27 -2.58 -2.40
CA GLY A 115 -11.54 -1.86 -2.56
C GLY A 115 -11.36 -0.37 -2.90
N PHE A 116 -10.13 0.13 -2.81
CA PHE A 116 -9.75 1.46 -3.25
C PHE A 116 -8.84 1.39 -4.46
N GLN A 117 -8.87 2.41 -5.29
CA GLN A 117 -7.96 2.54 -6.42
C GLN A 117 -6.51 2.63 -5.92
N ASP A 118 -5.57 2.17 -6.74
CA ASP A 118 -4.16 2.21 -6.40
C ASP A 118 -3.70 3.64 -6.11
N ARG A 119 -2.98 3.83 -4.99
CA ARG A 119 -2.44 5.12 -4.54
C ARG A 119 -3.48 6.24 -4.35
N SER A 120 -4.77 5.94 -4.13
CA SER A 120 -5.85 6.94 -4.03
C SER A 120 -6.09 7.47 -2.60
N ILE A 121 -5.52 6.82 -1.58
CA ILE A 121 -5.67 7.19 -0.17
C ILE A 121 -4.44 7.95 0.28
N ALA A 122 -4.54 9.27 0.34
CA ALA A 122 -3.49 10.16 0.83
C ALA A 122 -4.07 11.55 1.19
N PRO A 123 -3.31 12.41 1.85
CA PRO A 123 -3.64 13.82 2.00
C PRO A 123 -3.86 14.50 0.65
N ARG A 124 -4.82 15.43 0.63
CA ARG A 124 -5.18 16.22 -0.53
C ARG A 124 -4.99 17.70 -0.24
N GLN A 125 -4.64 18.45 -1.26
CA GLN A 125 -4.57 19.90 -1.21
C GLN A 125 -5.52 20.53 -2.22
N PRO A 126 -6.07 21.73 -1.94
CA PRO A 126 -6.89 22.45 -2.90
C PRO A 126 -6.15 22.70 -4.21
N SER A 127 -6.88 22.59 -5.33
CA SER A 127 -6.38 22.84 -6.69
C SER A 127 -7.42 23.59 -7.50
N GLY A 128 -7.00 24.18 -8.63
CA GLY A 128 -7.87 25.02 -9.45
C GLY A 128 -8.34 26.29 -8.72
N CYS A 129 -7.48 26.84 -7.86
CA CYS A 129 -7.77 28.04 -7.10
C CYS A 129 -7.59 29.31 -7.98
N ASP A 130 -8.28 30.37 -7.62
CA ASP A 130 -8.07 31.71 -8.22
C ASP A 130 -6.69 32.28 -7.87
N ALA A 131 -6.32 33.40 -8.48
CA ALA A 131 -5.02 34.06 -8.25
C ALA A 131 -4.79 34.49 -6.78
N SER A 132 -5.83 34.54 -5.97
CA SER A 132 -5.77 34.84 -4.53
C SER A 132 -5.66 33.58 -3.66
N GLY A 133 -5.61 32.38 -4.25
CA GLY A 133 -5.60 31.11 -3.54
C GLY A 133 -6.95 30.70 -2.98
N ASN A 134 -8.03 31.38 -3.38
CA ASN A 134 -9.40 31.11 -2.95
C ASN A 134 -10.22 30.46 -4.09
N ASN A 135 -11.49 30.14 -3.80
CA ASN A 135 -12.43 29.57 -4.79
C ASN A 135 -11.88 28.37 -5.56
N CYS A 136 -11.28 27.43 -4.84
CA CYS A 136 -10.70 26.23 -5.43
C CYS A 136 -11.79 25.31 -5.98
N THR A 137 -11.59 24.78 -7.20
CA THR A 137 -12.58 23.95 -7.91
C THR A 137 -12.30 22.45 -7.77
N GLY A 138 -11.12 22.07 -7.26
CA GLY A 138 -10.69 20.68 -7.12
C GLY A 138 -9.74 20.44 -5.95
N THR A 139 -9.27 19.20 -5.86
CA THR A 139 -8.21 18.80 -4.91
C THR A 139 -7.28 17.81 -5.55
N ASP A 140 -5.97 17.98 -5.34
CA ASP A 140 -4.92 17.08 -5.80
C ASP A 140 -4.42 16.20 -4.67
N LEU A 141 -4.08 14.95 -5.00
CA LEU A 141 -3.40 14.03 -4.08
C LEU A 141 -1.93 14.43 -3.97
N VAL A 142 -1.51 14.78 -2.76
CA VAL A 142 -0.13 15.25 -2.52
C VAL A 142 0.70 14.25 -1.67
N GLY A 143 0.10 13.13 -1.27
CA GLY A 143 0.79 12.14 -0.43
C GLY A 143 0.98 12.59 1.02
N GLY A 144 1.30 11.63 1.89
CA GLY A 144 1.59 11.86 3.30
C GLY A 144 3.04 11.59 3.65
N ASN A 145 3.53 12.22 4.70
CA ASN A 145 4.86 11.91 5.25
C ASN A 145 4.87 10.61 6.06
N ARG A 146 3.71 10.04 6.34
CA ARG A 146 3.52 8.81 7.11
C ARG A 146 2.47 7.94 6.46
N ALA A 147 2.58 6.62 6.70
CA ALA A 147 1.56 5.66 6.30
C ALA A 147 1.41 4.57 7.34
N ALA A 148 0.20 4.04 7.46
CA ALA A 148 -0.07 2.85 8.24
C ALA A 148 -1.06 1.97 7.49
N VAL A 149 -0.75 0.68 7.39
CA VAL A 149 -1.60 -0.34 6.77
C VAL A 149 -1.63 -1.56 7.68
N LEU A 150 -2.81 -2.13 7.87
CA LEU A 150 -3.03 -3.39 8.59
C LEU A 150 -3.94 -4.27 7.75
N ASN A 151 -3.59 -5.55 7.62
CA ASN A 151 -4.35 -6.54 6.87
C ASN A 151 -4.55 -7.78 7.74
N ALA A 152 -5.76 -8.29 7.80
CA ALA A 152 -6.07 -9.59 8.37
C ALA A 152 -6.75 -10.44 7.30
N GLU A 153 -6.22 -11.64 7.06
CA GLU A 153 -6.69 -12.54 6.02
C GLU A 153 -6.93 -13.95 6.58
N LEU A 154 -8.02 -14.54 6.18
CA LEU A 154 -8.28 -15.96 6.34
C LEU A 154 -8.14 -16.64 4.98
N LEU A 155 -7.10 -17.43 4.83
CA LEU A 155 -6.86 -18.25 3.65
C LEU A 155 -7.45 -19.63 3.88
N PHE A 156 -8.15 -20.17 2.87
CA PHE A 156 -8.76 -21.50 2.97
C PHE A 156 -8.59 -22.27 1.66
N PRO A 157 -8.43 -23.60 1.72
CA PRO A 157 -8.27 -24.43 0.53
C PRO A 157 -9.58 -24.48 -0.26
N ILE A 158 -9.52 -24.28 -1.59
CA ILE A 158 -10.62 -24.55 -2.52
C ILE A 158 -10.30 -25.83 -3.31
N TYR A 159 -9.12 -25.83 -3.94
CA TYR A 159 -8.66 -27.00 -4.71
C TYR A 159 -7.12 -27.05 -4.65
N GLU A 160 -6.60 -27.58 -3.54
CA GLU A 160 -5.16 -27.55 -3.22
C GLU A 160 -4.30 -28.27 -4.26
N GLN A 161 -4.82 -29.34 -4.90
CA GLN A 161 -4.12 -30.08 -5.95
C GLN A 161 -3.74 -29.21 -7.16
N TYR A 162 -4.51 -28.15 -7.40
CA TYR A 162 -4.23 -27.17 -8.47
C TYR A 162 -3.71 -25.85 -7.91
N GLY A 163 -3.37 -25.78 -6.61
CA GLY A 163 -2.88 -24.58 -5.99
C GLY A 163 -3.91 -23.44 -5.91
N LEU A 164 -5.21 -23.78 -5.79
CA LEU A 164 -6.29 -22.80 -5.70
C LEU A 164 -6.73 -22.63 -4.25
N ARG A 165 -6.61 -21.41 -3.73
CA ARG A 165 -7.01 -21.00 -2.38
C ARG A 165 -7.98 -19.84 -2.43
N GLY A 166 -8.95 -19.85 -1.52
CA GLY A 166 -9.79 -18.70 -1.24
C GLY A 166 -9.16 -17.80 -0.18
N VAL A 167 -9.58 -16.55 -0.17
CA VAL A 167 -9.22 -15.57 0.86
C VAL A 167 -10.44 -14.76 1.26
N ALA A 168 -10.62 -14.55 2.55
CA ALA A 168 -11.48 -13.50 3.10
C ALA A 168 -10.60 -12.53 3.87
N PHE A 169 -10.84 -11.24 3.77
CA PHE A 169 -9.94 -10.25 4.34
C PHE A 169 -10.63 -9.01 4.92
N VAL A 170 -9.91 -8.37 5.81
CA VAL A 170 -10.21 -7.03 6.34
C VAL A 170 -8.94 -6.21 6.22
N ASP A 171 -9.05 -5.03 5.64
CA ASP A 171 -7.93 -4.09 5.50
C ASP A 171 -8.26 -2.76 6.19
N LEU A 172 -7.23 -2.17 6.79
CA LEU A 172 -7.25 -0.83 7.34
C LEU A 172 -5.99 -0.10 6.88
N GLY A 173 -6.11 1.18 6.53
CA GLY A 173 -4.92 1.97 6.25
C GLY A 173 -5.19 3.37 5.78
N SER A 174 -4.16 4.19 5.85
CA SER A 174 -4.13 5.54 5.33
C SER A 174 -2.69 6.04 5.20
N ALA A 175 -2.48 6.99 4.30
CA ALA A 175 -1.34 7.89 4.35
C ALA A 175 -1.78 9.22 4.98
N PHE A 176 -0.91 9.86 5.77
CA PHE A 176 -1.25 11.04 6.58
C PHE A 176 0.00 11.85 6.95
N ASP A 177 -0.18 13.09 7.34
CA ASP A 177 0.85 13.93 7.95
C ASP A 177 0.72 13.96 9.48
N SER A 178 -0.51 14.00 10.00
CA SER A 178 -0.82 13.80 11.42
C SER A 178 -1.78 12.64 11.58
N PHE A 179 -1.53 11.79 12.57
CA PHE A 179 -2.29 10.56 12.78
C PHE A 179 -3.63 10.84 13.46
N SER A 180 -4.69 10.32 12.86
CA SER A 180 -6.01 10.19 13.49
C SER A 180 -6.62 8.84 13.12
N LEU A 181 -7.22 8.16 14.09
CA LEU A 181 -7.95 6.90 13.85
C LEU A 181 -9.11 7.07 12.86
N ASN A 182 -9.68 8.29 12.78
CA ASN A 182 -10.73 8.62 11.83
C ASN A 182 -10.23 8.79 10.40
N ASP A 183 -8.91 8.77 10.20
CA ASP A 183 -8.31 8.84 8.87
C ASP A 183 -8.11 7.47 8.23
N LEU A 184 -8.20 6.40 9.03
CA LEU A 184 -8.03 5.03 8.54
C LEU A 184 -9.24 4.61 7.70
N ARG A 185 -9.02 4.39 6.41
CA ARG A 185 -9.99 3.73 5.52
C ARG A 185 -10.08 2.27 5.89
N ARG A 186 -11.24 1.69 5.67
CA ARG A 186 -11.55 0.29 6.03
C ARG A 186 -12.24 -0.40 4.87
N SER A 187 -11.84 -1.63 4.62
CA SER A 187 -12.50 -2.47 3.63
C SER A 187 -12.56 -3.92 4.10
N VAL A 188 -13.47 -4.66 3.51
CA VAL A 188 -13.56 -6.12 3.62
C VAL A 188 -13.67 -6.70 2.24
N GLY A 189 -13.35 -7.97 2.10
CA GLY A 189 -13.52 -8.62 0.82
C GLY A 189 -13.22 -10.09 0.83
N ILE A 190 -13.36 -10.65 -0.36
CA ILE A 190 -13.10 -12.06 -0.66
C ILE A 190 -12.34 -12.16 -1.97
N GLY A 191 -11.68 -13.30 -2.19
CA GLY A 191 -10.98 -13.50 -3.44
C GLY A 191 -10.48 -14.91 -3.63
N GLY A 192 -9.78 -15.11 -4.74
CA GLY A 192 -9.10 -16.34 -5.11
C GLY A 192 -7.63 -16.09 -5.42
N ARG A 193 -6.80 -17.03 -5.01
CA ARG A 193 -5.36 -17.08 -5.30
C ARG A 193 -5.04 -18.41 -5.94
N TRP A 194 -4.40 -18.36 -7.06
CA TRP A 194 -4.08 -19.55 -7.85
C TRP A 194 -2.60 -19.57 -8.24
N MET A 195 -1.94 -20.71 -7.96
CA MET A 195 -0.61 -20.98 -8.51
C MET A 195 -0.77 -21.52 -9.93
N SER A 196 -0.80 -20.62 -10.88
CA SER A 196 -0.88 -20.99 -12.29
C SER A 196 0.51 -21.40 -12.84
N PRO A 197 0.55 -22.09 -13.99
CA PRO A 197 1.83 -22.37 -14.68
C PRO A 197 2.65 -21.12 -15.05
N PHE A 198 2.01 -19.95 -15.10
CA PHE A 198 2.63 -18.67 -15.42
C PHE A 198 3.01 -17.86 -14.18
N GLY A 199 2.79 -18.42 -12.99
CA GLY A 199 3.05 -17.76 -11.70
C GLY A 199 1.78 -17.53 -10.87
N PRO A 200 1.93 -16.98 -9.68
CA PRO A 200 0.79 -16.73 -8.79
C PRO A 200 -0.13 -15.65 -9.35
N LEU A 201 -1.41 -15.97 -9.37
CA LEU A 201 -2.51 -15.09 -9.77
C LEU A 201 -3.37 -14.77 -8.56
N ARG A 202 -3.81 -13.50 -8.44
CA ARG A 202 -4.74 -13.03 -7.42
C ARG A 202 -5.90 -12.30 -8.08
N VAL A 203 -7.12 -12.68 -7.71
CA VAL A 203 -8.35 -11.95 -8.07
C VAL A 203 -9.11 -11.73 -6.79
N GLU A 204 -9.30 -10.51 -6.39
CA GLU A 204 -9.89 -10.16 -5.11
C GLU A 204 -10.95 -9.06 -5.29
N LEU A 205 -12.07 -9.18 -4.57
CA LEU A 205 -13.14 -8.21 -4.53
C LEU A 205 -13.11 -7.52 -3.18
N GLY A 206 -12.80 -6.22 -3.19
CA GLY A 206 -12.75 -5.39 -1.99
C GLY A 206 -13.90 -4.41 -1.94
N PHE A 207 -14.57 -4.32 -0.81
CA PHE A 207 -15.70 -3.43 -0.56
C PHE A 207 -15.33 -2.43 0.53
N PRO A 208 -15.23 -1.13 0.20
CA PRO A 208 -14.99 -0.09 1.19
C PRO A 208 -16.14 -0.02 2.20
N ILE A 209 -15.84 -0.19 3.50
CA ILE A 209 -16.80 0.02 4.60
C ILE A 209 -16.76 1.48 5.06
N TYR A 210 -15.57 2.07 5.07
CA TYR A 210 -15.37 3.46 5.46
C TYR A 210 -14.44 4.16 4.48
N LYS A 211 -14.94 5.21 3.86
CA LYS A 211 -14.24 6.08 2.91
C LYS A 211 -14.50 7.55 3.21
N LYS A 212 -13.60 8.41 2.76
CA LYS A 212 -13.77 9.87 2.85
C LYS A 212 -14.20 10.46 1.50
N PRO A 213 -14.77 11.67 1.50
CA PRO A 213 -15.02 12.40 0.26
C PRO A 213 -13.75 12.52 -0.58
N GLY A 214 -13.86 12.25 -1.88
CA GLY A 214 -12.75 12.28 -2.81
C GLY A 214 -11.96 10.96 -2.90
N ASP A 215 -12.22 9.95 -2.06
CA ASP A 215 -11.58 8.65 -2.20
C ASP A 215 -12.11 7.91 -3.44
N GLU A 216 -11.22 7.45 -4.29
CA GLU A 216 -11.53 6.67 -5.48
C GLU A 216 -11.57 5.17 -5.13
N THR A 217 -12.62 4.48 -5.57
CA THR A 217 -12.84 3.07 -5.22
C THR A 217 -12.71 2.17 -6.44
N SER A 218 -12.13 0.99 -6.25
CA SER A 218 -12.03 -0.06 -7.25
C SER A 218 -12.32 -1.41 -6.59
N VAL A 219 -13.50 -1.95 -6.85
CA VAL A 219 -13.95 -3.21 -6.22
C VAL A 219 -13.11 -4.40 -6.64
N LEU A 220 -12.72 -4.47 -7.92
CA LEU A 220 -11.95 -5.58 -8.48
C LEU A 220 -10.45 -5.28 -8.38
N GLY A 221 -9.72 -6.16 -7.72
CA GLY A 221 -8.26 -6.21 -7.73
C GLY A 221 -7.75 -7.44 -8.47
N PHE A 222 -6.73 -7.24 -9.30
CA PHE A 222 -6.06 -8.30 -10.03
C PHE A 222 -4.54 -8.12 -9.95
N SER A 223 -3.81 -9.21 -9.76
CA SER A 223 -2.34 -9.21 -9.75
C SER A 223 -1.77 -10.51 -10.28
N ILE A 224 -0.64 -10.41 -11.00
CA ILE A 224 0.14 -11.54 -11.51
C ILE A 224 1.57 -11.41 -10.97
N GLY A 225 2.14 -12.52 -10.50
CA GLY A 225 3.59 -12.66 -10.27
C GLY A 225 4.13 -12.16 -8.95
N SER A 226 3.48 -11.27 -8.20
CA SER A 226 3.99 -10.79 -6.92
C SER A 226 3.04 -11.09 -5.76
N GLN A 227 3.61 -11.56 -4.65
CA GLN A 227 2.95 -11.51 -3.35
C GLN A 227 3.74 -10.54 -2.44
N PRO A 228 3.05 -9.70 -1.68
CA PRO A 228 3.68 -8.80 -0.74
C PRO A 228 4.40 -9.52 0.38
#